data_cbcaeaf6c15920d989318bbad9eea0a6
#
_entry.id   cbcaeaf6c15920d989318bbad9eea0a6
#
_cell.length_a   1.000
_cell.length_b   1.000
_cell.length_c   1.000
_cell.angle_alpha   90.00
_cell.angle_beta   90.00
_cell.angle_gamma   90.00
#
_symmetry.space_group_name_H-M   'P 1'
#
loop_
_entity.id
_entity.type
_entity.pdbx_description
1 polymer ?
#
loop_
_entity_poly.entity_id
_entity_poly.type
_entity_poly.pdbx_seq_one_letter_code
_entity_poly.pdbx_strand_id
1 'polypeptide(L)'
;MAPLADRFQVYVFDAFGVLNAGPRAFPAAIQRFRELQRMGKHVQILSNAATASHAKLVEKYRRMGFDITPEQLISSRWLLEQSLSDRGREGLWGVIAPENSEPDTLPLDWQPVRPPVTEQLKQKLDSYDGLIMLSSEDWNEEMQAALEATLTERPRPLEIANPDLVAPRGDCLTLEPGFFAHRAREASGVQPQFYGKPYAPAFQAVLERFADVPPGQILMVGDTLHTDILGGQNAGMKTLLVTAEGSLQGMDIPRCIAQSGIAPDFIAPEI
;
A
#
# COMPACT_ATOMS: atom_id res chain seq x y z
N MET A 1 18.15 -7.60 12.37
CA MET A 1 17.47 -8.81 11.85
C MET A 1 18.35 -10.08 11.80
N ALA A 2 19.68 -10.02 11.78
CA ALA A 2 20.54 -11.21 11.64
C ALA A 2 20.15 -12.43 12.51
N PRO A 3 19.80 -12.31 13.81
CA PRO A 3 19.42 -13.47 14.64
C PRO A 3 18.11 -14.14 14.20
N LEU A 4 17.34 -13.54 13.31
CA LEU A 4 16.05 -14.06 12.82
C LEU A 4 16.18 -14.75 11.46
N ALA A 5 17.32 -14.67 10.76
CA ALA A 5 17.48 -15.15 9.38
C ALA A 5 17.26 -16.65 9.21
N ASP A 6 17.44 -17.46 10.25
CA ASP A 6 17.19 -18.91 10.22
C ASP A 6 15.81 -19.32 10.74
N ARG A 7 15.07 -18.40 11.37
CA ARG A 7 13.86 -18.72 12.13
C ARG A 7 12.60 -18.87 11.30
N PHE A 8 12.58 -18.27 10.10
CA PHE A 8 11.40 -18.21 9.24
C PHE A 8 11.70 -18.82 7.88
N GLN A 9 10.65 -19.23 7.18
CA GLN A 9 10.73 -19.75 5.82
C GLN A 9 10.52 -18.63 4.78
N VAL A 10 9.64 -17.68 5.09
CA VAL A 10 9.28 -16.54 4.22
C VAL A 10 9.52 -15.23 4.94
N TYR A 11 10.09 -14.28 4.23
CA TYR A 11 10.32 -12.89 4.67
C TYR A 11 9.57 -11.95 3.74
N VAL A 12 8.59 -11.25 4.28
CA VAL A 12 7.78 -10.24 3.58
C VAL A 12 8.28 -8.88 4.00
N PHE A 13 8.78 -8.11 3.07
CA PHE A 13 9.33 -6.78 3.34
C PHE A 13 8.38 -5.69 2.87
N ASP A 14 8.09 -4.72 3.75
CA ASP A 14 7.67 -3.42 3.27
C ASP A 14 8.76 -2.78 2.42
N ALA A 15 8.38 -1.82 1.60
CA ALA A 15 9.28 -1.17 0.68
C ALA A 15 9.87 0.12 1.25
N PHE A 16 9.03 1.13 1.44
CA PHE A 16 9.47 2.44 1.93
C PHE A 16 9.78 2.36 3.44
N GLY A 17 10.93 2.89 3.85
CA GLY A 17 11.38 2.80 5.24
C GLY A 17 12.08 1.49 5.62
N VAL A 18 11.97 0.44 4.79
CA VAL A 18 12.59 -0.88 5.00
C VAL A 18 13.62 -1.21 3.93
N LEU A 19 13.24 -1.14 2.67
CA LEU A 19 14.14 -1.42 1.55
C LEU A 19 14.74 -0.15 0.95
N ASN A 20 13.99 0.96 0.98
CA ASN A 20 14.40 2.21 0.36
C ASN A 20 13.75 3.44 1.02
N ALA A 21 14.36 4.61 0.80
CA ALA A 21 13.75 5.91 1.01
C ALA A 21 13.72 6.66 -0.34
N GLY A 22 12.50 6.86 -0.87
CA GLY A 22 12.32 7.43 -2.21
C GLY A 22 13.06 6.62 -3.28
N PRO A 23 13.96 7.24 -4.09
CA PRO A 23 14.72 6.54 -5.12
C PRO A 23 15.96 5.81 -4.61
N ARG A 24 16.34 6.01 -3.33
CA ARG A 24 17.57 5.47 -2.74
C ARG A 24 17.28 4.17 -1.99
N ALA A 25 17.84 3.05 -2.44
CA ALA A 25 17.83 1.80 -1.69
C ALA A 25 18.82 1.85 -0.52
N PHE A 26 18.49 1.14 0.56
CA PHE A 26 19.40 0.95 1.69
C PHE A 26 20.40 -0.17 1.36
N PRO A 27 21.74 0.08 1.41
CA PRO A 27 22.72 -0.94 1.08
C PRO A 27 22.61 -2.20 1.98
N ALA A 28 22.31 -2.02 3.26
CA ALA A 28 22.09 -3.11 4.20
C ALA A 28 20.88 -3.97 3.78
N ALA A 29 19.82 -3.35 3.29
CA ALA A 29 18.64 -4.06 2.82
C ALA A 29 18.92 -4.92 1.58
N ILE A 30 19.68 -4.38 0.61
CA ILE A 30 20.11 -5.16 -0.57
C ILE A 30 20.93 -6.37 -0.14
N GLN A 31 21.88 -6.17 0.79
CA GLN A 31 22.74 -7.25 1.28
C GLN A 31 21.90 -8.32 1.98
N ARG A 32 20.99 -7.93 2.88
CA ARG A 32 20.14 -8.86 3.63
C ARG A 32 19.21 -9.63 2.72
N PHE A 33 18.60 -8.96 1.75
CA PHE A 33 17.71 -9.57 0.77
C PHE A 33 18.44 -10.70 0.00
N ARG A 34 19.64 -10.41 -0.50
CA ARG A 34 20.50 -11.41 -1.18
C ARG A 34 20.96 -12.54 -0.28
N GLU A 35 21.27 -12.25 0.98
CA GLU A 35 21.67 -13.26 1.96
C GLU A 35 20.53 -14.26 2.20
N LEU A 36 19.31 -13.80 2.43
CA LEU A 36 18.14 -14.66 2.60
C LEU A 36 17.90 -15.54 1.37
N GLN A 37 18.02 -14.97 0.17
CA GLN A 37 17.91 -15.74 -1.08
C GLN A 37 18.98 -16.85 -1.17
N ARG A 38 20.25 -16.55 -0.81
CA ARG A 38 21.33 -17.55 -0.78
C ARG A 38 21.11 -18.65 0.26
N MET A 39 20.41 -18.34 1.35
CA MET A 39 20.00 -19.30 2.38
C MET A 39 18.80 -20.14 1.96
N GLY A 40 18.28 -19.97 0.73
CA GLY A 40 17.11 -20.67 0.24
C GLY A 40 15.79 -20.19 0.87
N LYS A 41 15.77 -19.01 1.48
CA LYS A 41 14.54 -18.43 2.04
C LYS A 41 13.71 -17.78 0.93
N HIS A 42 12.40 -17.83 1.09
CA HIS A 42 11.50 -17.06 0.23
C HIS A 42 11.51 -15.59 0.67
N VAL A 43 11.63 -14.68 -0.28
CA VAL A 43 11.59 -13.24 -0.06
C VAL A 43 10.48 -12.63 -0.92
N GLN A 44 9.67 -11.77 -0.32
CA GLN A 44 8.52 -11.11 -0.93
C GLN A 44 8.54 -9.62 -0.59
N ILE A 45 8.25 -8.76 -1.55
CA ILE A 45 7.99 -7.34 -1.30
C ILE A 45 6.48 -7.14 -1.27
N LEU A 46 5.98 -6.46 -0.23
CA LEU A 46 4.58 -6.06 -0.08
C LEU A 46 4.49 -4.53 0.10
N SER A 47 3.97 -3.83 -0.90
CA SER A 47 4.03 -2.36 -0.97
C SER A 47 2.67 -1.72 -1.22
N ASN A 48 2.40 -0.58 -0.56
CA ASN A 48 1.20 0.23 -0.81
C ASN A 48 1.34 1.16 -2.04
N ALA A 49 2.37 0.95 -2.88
CA ALA A 49 2.54 1.72 -4.11
C ALA A 49 1.39 1.49 -5.11
N ALA A 50 0.81 2.60 -5.59
CA ALA A 50 -0.41 2.57 -6.41
C ALA A 50 -0.33 3.35 -7.73
N THR A 51 0.59 4.30 -7.88
CA THR A 51 0.65 5.19 -9.05
C THR A 51 1.37 4.59 -10.26
N ALA A 52 2.28 3.64 -10.03
CA ALA A 52 3.04 2.99 -11.10
C ALA A 52 2.51 1.57 -11.38
N SER A 53 2.58 1.14 -12.63
CA SER A 53 2.24 -0.23 -13.04
C SER A 53 3.16 -1.26 -12.37
N HIS A 54 2.67 -2.50 -12.26
CA HIS A 54 3.45 -3.61 -11.68
C HIS A 54 4.82 -3.78 -12.35
N ALA A 55 4.86 -3.73 -13.69
CA ALA A 55 6.10 -3.86 -14.45
C ALA A 55 7.13 -2.77 -14.11
N LYS A 56 6.67 -1.51 -13.99
CA LYS A 56 7.56 -0.39 -13.60
C LYS A 56 8.04 -0.49 -12.16
N LEU A 57 7.22 -0.99 -11.26
CA LEU A 57 7.65 -1.23 -9.87
C LEU A 57 8.71 -2.33 -9.80
N VAL A 58 8.55 -3.43 -10.52
CA VAL A 58 9.57 -4.49 -10.62
C VAL A 58 10.89 -3.91 -11.15
N GLU A 59 10.82 -3.16 -12.25
CA GLU A 59 11.99 -2.51 -12.85
C GLU A 59 12.66 -1.50 -11.90
N LYS A 60 11.87 -0.74 -11.14
CA LYS A 60 12.36 0.17 -10.10
C LYS A 60 13.22 -0.57 -9.07
N TYR A 61 12.72 -1.68 -8.51
CA TYR A 61 13.47 -2.45 -7.50
C TYR A 61 14.70 -3.14 -8.09
N ARG A 62 14.64 -3.62 -9.32
CA ARG A 62 15.81 -4.16 -10.03
C ARG A 62 16.90 -3.10 -10.22
N ARG A 63 16.55 -1.89 -10.64
CA ARG A 63 17.50 -0.77 -10.75
C ARG A 63 18.08 -0.35 -9.40
N MET A 64 17.34 -0.53 -8.31
CA MET A 64 17.85 -0.32 -6.95
C MET A 64 18.79 -1.43 -6.48
N GLY A 65 18.95 -2.52 -7.23
CA GLY A 65 19.88 -3.62 -6.94
C GLY A 65 19.25 -4.82 -6.23
N PHE A 66 17.93 -4.89 -6.13
CA PHE A 66 17.21 -6.08 -5.66
C PHE A 66 17.02 -7.05 -6.84
N ASP A 67 17.49 -8.28 -6.69
CA ASP A 67 17.28 -9.34 -7.69
C ASP A 67 15.92 -10.00 -7.40
N ILE A 68 14.88 -9.50 -8.08
CA ILE A 68 13.50 -9.96 -7.90
C ILE A 68 12.87 -10.39 -9.21
N THR A 69 11.99 -11.39 -9.12
CA THR A 69 11.04 -11.73 -10.18
C THR A 69 9.74 -10.91 -10.01
N PRO A 70 8.89 -10.80 -11.05
CA PRO A 70 7.60 -10.12 -10.90
C PRO A 70 6.74 -10.70 -9.78
N GLU A 71 6.78 -12.02 -9.58
CA GLU A 71 6.01 -12.72 -8.56
C GLU A 71 6.44 -12.34 -7.13
N GLN A 72 7.70 -11.90 -6.96
CA GLN A 72 8.22 -11.47 -5.65
C GLN A 72 7.80 -10.04 -5.26
N LEU A 73 6.94 -9.40 -6.04
CA LEU A 73 6.33 -8.12 -5.70
C LEU A 73 4.81 -8.25 -5.65
N ILE A 74 4.23 -7.84 -4.54
CA ILE A 74 2.79 -7.58 -4.40
C ILE A 74 2.66 -6.09 -4.09
N SER A 75 1.97 -5.35 -4.97
CA SER A 75 1.66 -3.95 -4.74
C SER A 75 0.15 -3.74 -4.64
N SER A 76 -0.25 -2.69 -3.93
CA SER A 76 -1.67 -2.31 -3.88
C SER A 76 -2.27 -2.08 -5.25
N ARG A 77 -1.47 -1.53 -6.19
CA ARG A 77 -1.88 -1.38 -7.58
C ARG A 77 -2.17 -2.73 -8.24
N TRP A 78 -1.28 -3.69 -8.09
CA TRP A 78 -1.46 -5.03 -8.65
C TRP A 78 -2.70 -5.72 -8.07
N LEU A 79 -2.92 -5.61 -6.75
CA LEU A 79 -4.10 -6.17 -6.08
C LEU A 79 -5.41 -5.56 -6.61
N LEU A 80 -5.44 -4.24 -6.80
CA LEU A 80 -6.57 -3.55 -7.43
C LEU A 80 -6.84 -4.10 -8.83
N GLU A 81 -5.82 -4.19 -9.69
CA GLU A 81 -5.95 -4.67 -11.07
C GLU A 81 -6.47 -6.11 -11.13
N GLN A 82 -5.93 -7.00 -10.30
CA GLN A 82 -6.42 -8.39 -10.20
C GLN A 82 -7.89 -8.42 -9.78
N SER A 83 -8.25 -7.69 -8.74
CA SER A 83 -9.63 -7.64 -8.24
C SER A 83 -10.62 -7.06 -9.26
N LEU A 84 -10.20 -6.06 -10.03
CA LEU A 84 -11.04 -5.50 -11.09
C LEU A 84 -11.23 -6.48 -12.25
N SER A 85 -10.16 -7.21 -12.64
CA SER A 85 -10.21 -8.25 -13.67
C SER A 85 -11.15 -9.39 -13.28
N ASP A 86 -11.04 -9.87 -12.05
CA ASP A 86 -11.84 -11.01 -11.56
C ASP A 86 -13.33 -10.68 -11.44
N ARG A 87 -13.65 -9.43 -11.08
CA ARG A 87 -15.04 -8.99 -10.86
C ARG A 87 -15.75 -8.51 -12.11
N GLY A 88 -15.03 -8.27 -13.21
CA GLY A 88 -15.62 -7.80 -14.47
C GLY A 88 -16.42 -6.51 -14.28
N ARG A 89 -15.74 -5.41 -13.99
CA ARG A 89 -16.41 -4.11 -13.78
C ARG A 89 -16.87 -3.51 -15.11
N GLU A 90 -18.18 -3.34 -15.24
CA GLU A 90 -18.79 -2.63 -16.38
C GLU A 90 -18.92 -1.14 -16.11
N GLY A 91 -19.17 -0.35 -17.18
CA GLY A 91 -19.40 1.09 -17.10
C GLY A 91 -18.12 1.93 -17.12
N LEU A 92 -18.32 3.24 -17.03
CA LEU A 92 -17.24 4.23 -17.07
C LEU A 92 -16.79 4.60 -15.66
N TRP A 93 -15.48 4.53 -15.42
CA TRP A 93 -14.90 4.79 -14.10
C TRP A 93 -14.11 6.09 -14.06
N GLY A 94 -14.25 6.84 -12.96
CA GLY A 94 -13.43 8.01 -12.69
C GLY A 94 -12.14 7.61 -11.94
N VAL A 95 -10.97 7.94 -12.50
CA VAL A 95 -9.68 7.64 -11.86
C VAL A 95 -9.03 8.92 -11.33
N ILE A 96 -8.86 8.96 -10.02
CA ILE A 96 -8.20 10.05 -9.28
C ILE A 96 -6.72 9.69 -9.16
N ALA A 97 -5.89 10.41 -9.92
CA ALA A 97 -4.46 10.16 -9.99
C ALA A 97 -3.72 11.35 -10.61
N PRO A 98 -2.44 11.59 -10.27
CA PRO A 98 -1.62 12.59 -10.91
C PRO A 98 -1.37 12.25 -12.39
N GLU A 99 -0.91 13.25 -13.14
CA GLU A 99 -0.72 13.13 -14.59
C GLU A 99 0.34 12.10 -14.99
N ASN A 100 1.34 11.93 -14.12
CA ASN A 100 2.45 10.98 -14.30
C ASN A 100 2.14 9.54 -13.84
N SER A 101 0.93 9.29 -13.34
CA SER A 101 0.49 7.93 -13.03
C SER A 101 0.19 7.13 -14.31
N GLU A 102 0.12 5.81 -14.19
CA GLU A 102 -0.13 4.89 -15.31
C GLU A 102 -1.45 4.15 -15.16
N PRO A 103 -2.59 4.84 -15.34
CA PRO A 103 -3.88 4.20 -15.25
C PRO A 103 -4.20 3.27 -16.44
N ASP A 104 -3.41 3.30 -17.53
CA ASP A 104 -3.63 2.53 -18.77
C ASP A 104 -3.61 1.00 -18.57
N THR A 105 -3.05 0.52 -17.46
CA THR A 105 -3.08 -0.90 -17.10
C THR A 105 -4.35 -1.32 -16.37
N LEU A 106 -5.26 -0.39 -16.05
CA LEU A 106 -6.54 -0.73 -15.41
C LEU A 106 -7.44 -1.49 -16.40
N PRO A 107 -7.99 -2.64 -16.02
CA PRO A 107 -8.77 -3.50 -16.91
C PRO A 107 -10.25 -3.06 -17.00
N LEU A 108 -10.50 -1.78 -17.31
CA LEU A 108 -11.84 -1.19 -17.41
C LEU A 108 -11.81 0.11 -18.22
N ASP A 109 -12.98 0.59 -18.64
CA ASP A 109 -13.12 1.91 -19.26
C ASP A 109 -13.05 3.01 -18.19
N TRP A 110 -12.15 3.97 -18.37
CA TRP A 110 -11.92 5.01 -17.37
C TRP A 110 -11.64 6.39 -17.98
N GLN A 111 -11.84 7.42 -17.16
CA GLN A 111 -11.46 8.79 -17.45
C GLN A 111 -10.75 9.42 -16.24
N PRO A 112 -9.77 10.32 -16.46
CA PRO A 112 -9.11 11.00 -15.36
C PRO A 112 -10.03 12.00 -14.64
N VAL A 113 -10.00 11.98 -13.33
CA VAL A 113 -10.58 13.01 -12.46
C VAL A 113 -9.46 13.95 -12.01
N ARG A 114 -9.47 15.17 -12.52
CA ARG A 114 -8.40 16.16 -12.29
C ARG A 114 -8.97 17.55 -12.01
N PRO A 115 -8.22 18.42 -11.27
CA PRO A 115 -8.57 19.83 -11.14
C PRO A 115 -8.59 20.51 -12.52
N PRO A 116 -9.20 21.70 -12.67
CA PRO A 116 -9.76 22.54 -11.62
C PRO A 116 -11.12 22.07 -11.11
N VAL A 117 -11.42 22.41 -9.84
CA VAL A 117 -12.75 22.22 -9.27
C VAL A 117 -13.69 23.24 -9.85
N THR A 118 -14.67 22.77 -10.59
CA THR A 118 -15.75 23.57 -11.14
C THR A 118 -17.06 22.82 -10.84
N GLU A 119 -18.19 23.49 -11.02
CA GLU A 119 -19.50 22.83 -11.01
C GLU A 119 -19.55 21.63 -12.00
N GLN A 120 -18.74 21.70 -13.06
CA GLN A 120 -18.54 20.62 -14.01
C GLN A 120 -17.85 19.40 -13.37
N LEU A 121 -17.01 19.54 -12.30
CA LEU A 121 -16.38 18.41 -11.64
C LEU A 121 -17.44 17.53 -10.95
N LYS A 122 -18.40 18.12 -10.25
CA LYS A 122 -19.51 17.35 -9.65
C LYS A 122 -20.30 16.60 -10.71
N GLN A 123 -20.67 17.28 -11.80
CA GLN A 123 -21.38 16.64 -12.92
C GLN A 123 -20.57 15.51 -13.54
N LYS A 124 -19.26 15.71 -13.67
CA LYS A 124 -18.33 14.70 -14.16
C LYS A 124 -18.25 13.51 -13.21
N LEU A 125 -18.08 13.75 -11.90
CA LEU A 125 -18.12 12.70 -10.89
C LEU A 125 -19.45 11.92 -10.94
N ASP A 126 -20.58 12.58 -11.11
CA ASP A 126 -21.89 11.95 -11.20
C ASP A 126 -22.09 11.07 -12.43
N SER A 127 -21.30 11.29 -13.49
CA SER A 127 -21.37 10.48 -14.71
C SER A 127 -20.69 9.12 -14.61
N TYR A 128 -19.85 8.89 -13.58
CA TYR A 128 -19.11 7.64 -13.41
C TYR A 128 -19.92 6.57 -12.67
N ASP A 129 -19.75 5.32 -13.07
CA ASP A 129 -20.36 4.15 -12.42
C ASP A 129 -19.58 3.69 -11.19
N GLY A 130 -18.30 4.07 -11.09
CA GLY A 130 -17.44 3.86 -9.95
C GLY A 130 -16.26 4.83 -9.94
N LEU A 131 -15.56 4.89 -8.82
CA LEU A 131 -14.42 5.77 -8.62
C LEU A 131 -13.23 4.97 -8.10
N ILE A 132 -12.04 5.28 -8.62
CA ILE A 132 -10.77 4.70 -8.18
C ILE A 132 -9.85 5.82 -7.72
N MET A 133 -9.27 5.69 -6.53
CA MET A 133 -8.27 6.63 -6.03
C MET A 133 -6.90 5.95 -5.96
N LEU A 134 -6.01 6.31 -6.89
CA LEU A 134 -4.63 5.81 -6.94
C LEU A 134 -3.68 6.69 -6.13
N SER A 135 -3.98 7.98 -6.04
CA SER A 135 -3.18 8.99 -5.33
C SER A 135 -4.05 10.15 -4.91
N SER A 136 -3.60 10.89 -3.91
CA SER A 136 -4.17 12.15 -3.46
C SER A 136 -3.27 13.36 -3.79
N GLU A 137 -2.27 13.18 -4.64
CA GLU A 137 -1.49 14.29 -5.17
C GLU A 137 -2.42 15.25 -5.91
N ASP A 138 -2.31 16.54 -5.61
CA ASP A 138 -3.20 17.60 -6.10
C ASP A 138 -4.68 17.50 -5.65
N TRP A 139 -5.05 16.54 -4.79
CA TRP A 139 -6.38 16.45 -4.21
C TRP A 139 -6.55 17.49 -3.10
N ASN A 140 -7.62 18.26 -3.13
CA ASN A 140 -7.89 19.33 -2.19
C ASN A 140 -9.28 19.22 -1.53
N GLU A 141 -9.57 20.09 -0.57
CA GLU A 141 -10.81 20.07 0.20
C GLU A 141 -12.06 20.30 -0.66
N GLU A 142 -11.97 21.09 -1.73
CA GLU A 142 -13.12 21.32 -2.62
C GLU A 142 -13.44 20.07 -3.44
N MET A 143 -12.40 19.36 -3.92
CA MET A 143 -12.55 18.09 -4.62
C MET A 143 -13.11 17.02 -3.68
N GLN A 144 -12.65 17.01 -2.43
CA GLN A 144 -13.14 16.09 -1.41
C GLN A 144 -14.63 16.35 -1.10
N ALA A 145 -15.02 17.59 -0.93
CA ALA A 145 -16.41 17.95 -0.70
C ALA A 145 -17.31 17.53 -1.89
N ALA A 146 -16.84 17.70 -3.12
CA ALA A 146 -17.56 17.25 -4.32
C ALA A 146 -17.69 15.71 -4.35
N LEU A 147 -16.64 14.97 -3.98
CA LEU A 147 -16.66 13.51 -3.88
C LEU A 147 -17.67 13.04 -2.81
N GLU A 148 -17.64 13.65 -1.63
CA GLU A 148 -18.52 13.33 -0.52
C GLU A 148 -19.99 13.58 -0.90
N ALA A 149 -20.28 14.74 -1.52
CA ALA A 149 -21.63 15.09 -1.97
C ALA A 149 -22.16 14.11 -3.02
N THR A 150 -21.35 13.81 -4.04
CA THR A 150 -21.76 12.92 -5.13
C THR A 150 -21.97 11.47 -4.67
N LEU A 151 -21.16 10.98 -3.72
CA LEU A 151 -21.34 9.65 -3.12
C LEU A 151 -22.54 9.58 -2.17
N THR A 152 -22.89 10.69 -1.52
CA THR A 152 -24.07 10.80 -0.67
C THR A 152 -25.36 10.79 -1.51
N GLU A 153 -25.38 11.53 -2.61
CA GLU A 153 -26.52 11.61 -3.52
C GLU A 153 -26.74 10.33 -4.33
N ARG A 154 -25.64 9.72 -4.80
CA ARG A 154 -25.62 8.49 -5.59
C ARG A 154 -24.54 7.54 -5.08
N PRO A 155 -24.82 6.67 -4.11
CA PRO A 155 -23.87 5.67 -3.63
C PRO A 155 -23.40 4.75 -4.75
N ARG A 156 -22.09 4.56 -4.88
CA ARG A 156 -21.47 3.68 -5.89
C ARG A 156 -20.08 3.20 -5.42
N PRO A 157 -19.48 2.24 -6.10
CA PRO A 157 -18.18 1.71 -5.70
C PRO A 157 -17.09 2.79 -5.63
N LEU A 158 -16.29 2.75 -4.55
CA LEU A 158 -15.10 3.55 -4.34
C LEU A 158 -13.93 2.60 -4.03
N GLU A 159 -12.99 2.50 -4.96
CA GLU A 159 -11.85 1.59 -4.90
C GLU A 159 -10.58 2.38 -4.54
N ILE A 160 -9.87 1.98 -3.51
CA ILE A 160 -8.72 2.70 -2.97
C ILE A 160 -7.46 1.87 -3.13
N ALA A 161 -6.60 2.30 -4.04
CA ALA A 161 -5.36 1.59 -4.33
C ALA A 161 -4.23 1.88 -3.34
N ASN A 162 -4.28 3.01 -2.62
CA ASN A 162 -3.33 3.32 -1.55
C ASN A 162 -4.07 3.54 -0.23
N PRO A 163 -4.05 2.58 0.72
CA PRO A 163 -4.76 2.70 1.98
C PRO A 163 -4.08 3.60 3.02
N ASP A 164 -2.87 4.09 2.76
CA ASP A 164 -2.15 4.91 3.73
C ASP A 164 -2.95 6.17 4.09
N LEU A 165 -2.91 6.55 5.37
CA LEU A 165 -3.55 7.78 5.85
C LEU A 165 -2.64 8.98 5.61
N VAL A 166 -1.34 8.78 5.83
CA VAL A 166 -0.29 9.78 5.66
C VAL A 166 0.96 9.12 5.09
N ALA A 167 1.78 9.91 4.39
CA ALA A 167 3.10 9.50 3.94
C ALA A 167 4.13 10.61 4.20
N PRO A 168 5.38 10.26 4.56
CA PRO A 168 6.46 11.23 4.65
C PRO A 168 6.90 11.68 3.25
N ARG A 169 6.91 12.99 3.01
CA ARG A 169 7.41 13.60 1.78
C ARG A 169 8.35 14.77 2.12
N GLY A 170 9.64 14.48 2.09
CA GLY A 170 10.65 15.45 2.58
C GLY A 170 10.45 15.69 4.08
N ASP A 171 10.33 16.95 4.47
CA ASP A 171 10.17 17.39 5.86
C ASP A 171 8.71 17.48 6.34
N CYS A 172 7.75 17.05 5.53
CA CYS A 172 6.32 17.10 5.87
C CYS A 172 5.61 15.76 5.67
N LEU A 173 4.43 15.64 6.28
CA LEU A 173 3.50 14.54 6.05
C LEU A 173 2.43 15.01 5.06
N THR A 174 2.16 14.21 4.05
CA THR A 174 1.02 14.37 3.14
C THR A 174 -0.13 13.48 3.55
N LEU A 175 -1.36 13.95 3.34
CA LEU A 175 -2.56 13.12 3.46
C LEU A 175 -2.66 12.23 2.22
N GLU A 176 -2.87 10.95 2.45
CA GLU A 176 -2.90 9.94 1.39
C GLU A 176 -4.34 9.45 1.11
N PRO A 177 -4.59 8.70 0.04
CA PRO A 177 -5.93 8.27 -0.37
C PRO A 177 -6.76 7.62 0.73
N GLY A 178 -6.15 6.85 1.63
CA GLY A 178 -6.86 6.23 2.75
C GLY A 178 -7.54 7.24 3.66
N PHE A 179 -6.91 8.39 3.94
CA PHE A 179 -7.51 9.47 4.73
C PHE A 179 -8.79 10.00 4.08
N PHE A 180 -8.73 10.32 2.80
CA PHE A 180 -9.86 10.86 2.04
C PHE A 180 -10.98 9.84 1.88
N ALA A 181 -10.64 8.57 1.71
CA ALA A 181 -11.61 7.49 1.63
C ALA A 181 -12.40 7.29 2.94
N HIS A 182 -11.73 7.38 4.09
CA HIS A 182 -12.43 7.32 5.38
C HIS A 182 -13.39 8.50 5.58
N ARG A 183 -12.99 9.70 5.19
CA ARG A 183 -13.88 10.87 5.20
C ARG A 183 -15.08 10.68 4.29
N ALA A 184 -14.86 10.20 3.07
CA ALA A 184 -15.95 9.91 2.13
C ALA A 184 -16.93 8.88 2.69
N ARG A 185 -16.43 7.83 3.38
CA ARG A 185 -17.24 6.85 4.08
C ARG A 185 -18.09 7.48 5.18
N GLU A 186 -17.49 8.32 6.01
CA GLU A 186 -18.20 8.98 7.12
C GLU A 186 -19.31 9.91 6.60
N ALA A 187 -19.05 10.63 5.52
CA ALA A 187 -20.01 11.57 4.94
C ALA A 187 -21.14 10.87 4.17
N SER A 188 -20.85 9.82 3.40
CA SER A 188 -21.80 9.22 2.45
C SER A 188 -22.36 7.85 2.87
N GLY A 189 -21.74 7.17 3.83
CA GLY A 189 -22.05 5.78 4.20
C GLY A 189 -21.52 4.73 3.20
N VAL A 190 -20.95 5.11 2.05
CA VAL A 190 -20.33 4.20 1.10
C VAL A 190 -19.16 3.49 1.76
N GLN A 191 -19.04 2.19 1.54
CA GLN A 191 -17.91 1.40 2.06
C GLN A 191 -16.81 1.30 1.00
N PRO A 192 -15.66 2.01 1.16
CA PRO A 192 -14.55 1.90 0.23
C PRO A 192 -13.93 0.50 0.27
N GLN A 193 -13.50 0.01 -0.90
CA GLN A 193 -12.67 -1.18 -0.98
C GLN A 193 -11.19 -0.79 -0.98
N PHE A 194 -10.44 -1.33 -0.03
CA PHE A 194 -9.03 -1.02 0.13
C PHE A 194 -8.13 -2.17 -0.37
N TYR A 195 -7.10 -1.81 -1.14
CA TYR A 195 -6.09 -2.71 -1.67
C TYR A 195 -4.72 -2.35 -1.09
N GLY A 196 -4.24 -3.09 -0.15
CA GLY A 196 -2.96 -2.84 0.48
C GLY A 196 -3.01 -3.03 1.99
N LYS A 197 -1.87 -2.86 2.63
CA LYS A 197 -1.72 -2.95 4.08
C LYS A 197 -2.46 -1.81 4.78
N PRO A 198 -3.16 -2.04 5.91
CA PRO A 198 -3.26 -3.27 6.70
C PRO A 198 -4.40 -4.22 6.30
N TYR A 199 -5.08 -3.98 5.18
CA TYR A 199 -6.29 -4.70 4.81
C TYR A 199 -6.01 -6.12 4.35
N ALA A 200 -6.97 -7.01 4.61
CA ALA A 200 -6.86 -8.44 4.36
C ALA A 200 -6.40 -8.83 2.95
N PRO A 201 -6.86 -8.22 1.84
CA PRO A 201 -6.44 -8.61 0.50
C PRO A 201 -4.92 -8.66 0.29
N ALA A 202 -4.18 -7.71 0.91
CA ALA A 202 -2.73 -7.64 0.79
C ALA A 202 -2.03 -8.85 1.42
N PHE A 203 -2.45 -9.24 2.60
CA PHE A 203 -1.87 -10.36 3.34
C PHE A 203 -2.38 -11.71 2.84
N GLN A 204 -3.64 -11.79 2.41
CA GLN A 204 -4.20 -12.97 1.77
C GLN A 204 -3.42 -13.36 0.51
N ALA A 205 -3.08 -12.39 -0.35
CA ALA A 205 -2.25 -12.64 -1.53
C ALA A 205 -0.87 -13.22 -1.18
N VAL A 206 -0.29 -12.83 -0.04
CA VAL A 206 0.95 -13.45 0.47
C VAL A 206 0.69 -14.88 0.93
N LEU A 207 -0.35 -15.10 1.75
CA LEU A 207 -0.68 -16.42 2.28
C LEU A 207 -1.03 -17.43 1.17
N GLU A 208 -1.75 -17.00 0.15
CA GLU A 208 -2.09 -17.83 -1.02
C GLU A 208 -0.83 -18.22 -1.81
N ARG A 209 0.12 -17.29 -1.96
CA ARG A 209 1.40 -17.56 -2.65
C ARG A 209 2.27 -18.57 -1.91
N PHE A 210 2.15 -18.62 -0.59
CA PHE A 210 2.89 -19.53 0.30
C PHE A 210 1.95 -20.44 1.09
N ALA A 211 0.94 -21.02 0.39
CA ALA A 211 -0.13 -21.80 1.02
C ALA A 211 0.38 -23.02 1.82
N ASP A 212 1.53 -23.57 1.45
CA ASP A 212 2.17 -24.69 2.15
C ASP A 212 2.98 -24.26 3.39
N VAL A 213 3.12 -22.95 3.64
CA VAL A 213 3.89 -22.41 4.77
C VAL A 213 2.93 -21.92 5.85
N PRO A 214 3.00 -22.43 7.09
CA PRO A 214 2.20 -21.90 8.19
C PRO A 214 2.41 -20.40 8.37
N PRO A 215 1.38 -19.57 8.62
CA PRO A 215 1.52 -18.12 8.78
C PRO A 215 2.56 -17.73 9.84
N GLY A 216 2.67 -18.46 10.95
CA GLY A 216 3.69 -18.27 11.99
C GLY A 216 5.14 -18.50 11.54
N GLN A 217 5.37 -19.07 10.34
CA GLN A 217 6.67 -19.22 9.70
C GLN A 217 6.96 -18.14 8.63
N ILE A 218 6.06 -17.15 8.52
CA ILE A 218 6.20 -15.97 7.69
C ILE A 218 6.50 -14.77 8.59
N LEU A 219 7.54 -14.00 8.28
CA LEU A 219 7.89 -12.78 8.99
C LEU A 219 7.54 -11.56 8.15
N MET A 220 6.60 -10.74 8.61
CA MET A 220 6.36 -9.40 8.05
C MET A 220 7.36 -8.42 8.67
N VAL A 221 8.14 -7.75 7.83
CA VAL A 221 9.15 -6.77 8.21
C VAL A 221 8.69 -5.40 7.71
N GLY A 222 8.42 -4.49 8.63
CA GLY A 222 7.88 -3.16 8.31
C GLY A 222 8.35 -2.08 9.27
N ASP A 223 8.09 -0.83 8.93
CA ASP A 223 8.44 0.35 9.71
C ASP A 223 7.23 1.01 10.40
N THR A 224 6.01 0.52 10.08
CA THR A 224 4.76 1.15 10.50
C THR A 224 3.88 0.21 11.31
N LEU A 225 3.46 0.65 12.51
CA LEU A 225 2.65 -0.17 13.42
C LEU A 225 1.27 -0.53 12.84
N HIS A 226 0.55 0.44 12.29
CA HIS A 226 -0.85 0.26 11.88
C HIS A 226 -1.03 -0.29 10.45
N THR A 227 0.03 -0.42 9.65
CA THR A 227 -0.02 -1.07 8.34
C THR A 227 0.64 -2.44 8.37
N ASP A 228 1.94 -2.49 8.62
CA ASP A 228 2.75 -3.71 8.55
C ASP A 228 2.51 -4.64 9.73
N ILE A 229 2.63 -4.06 10.94
CA ILE A 229 2.59 -4.87 12.17
C ILE A 229 1.16 -5.35 12.42
N LEU A 230 0.19 -4.44 12.44
CA LEU A 230 -1.22 -4.78 12.62
C LEU A 230 -1.71 -5.77 11.56
N GLY A 231 -1.41 -5.48 10.29
CA GLY A 231 -1.86 -6.32 9.19
C GLY A 231 -1.21 -7.71 9.21
N GLY A 232 0.10 -7.79 9.49
CA GLY A 232 0.81 -9.06 9.64
C GLY A 232 0.26 -9.90 10.79
N GLN A 233 0.00 -9.28 11.95
CA GLN A 233 -0.61 -9.96 13.10
C GLN A 233 -2.02 -10.48 12.80
N ASN A 234 -2.86 -9.65 12.16
CA ASN A 234 -4.22 -10.07 11.77
C ASN A 234 -4.20 -11.25 10.78
N ALA A 235 -3.13 -11.39 9.99
CA ALA A 235 -2.90 -12.51 9.10
C ALA A 235 -2.25 -13.73 9.78
N GLY A 236 -1.97 -13.67 11.07
CA GLY A 236 -1.29 -14.72 11.83
C GLY A 236 0.21 -14.86 11.59
N MET A 237 0.81 -13.88 10.89
CA MET A 237 2.26 -13.81 10.64
C MET A 237 3.00 -13.34 11.90
N LYS A 238 4.31 -13.61 11.96
CA LYS A 238 5.20 -12.95 12.89
C LYS A 238 5.61 -11.58 12.34
N THR A 239 5.92 -10.65 13.24
CA THR A 239 6.16 -9.25 12.86
C THR A 239 7.47 -8.73 13.42
N LEU A 240 8.22 -8.01 12.59
CA LEU A 240 9.43 -7.28 12.95
C LEU A 240 9.25 -5.80 12.61
N LEU A 241 9.29 -4.95 13.63
CA LEU A 241 9.34 -3.50 13.46
C LEU A 241 10.79 -3.05 13.29
N VAL A 242 11.09 -2.35 12.19
CA VAL A 242 12.36 -1.64 11.98
C VAL A 242 12.20 -0.16 12.30
N THR A 243 13.21 0.47 12.91
CA THR A 243 13.03 1.78 13.55
C THR A 243 14.05 2.84 13.19
N ALA A 244 15.17 2.47 12.53
CA ALA A 244 16.23 3.44 12.17
C ALA A 244 15.84 4.38 11.05
N GLU A 245 14.95 3.92 10.17
CA GLU A 245 14.45 4.66 9.01
C GLU A 245 12.91 4.58 8.99
N GLY A 246 12.27 5.32 8.09
CA GLY A 246 10.83 5.23 7.86
C GLY A 246 9.97 6.03 8.84
N SER A 247 8.74 5.58 9.03
CA SER A 247 7.66 6.35 9.67
C SER A 247 7.87 6.64 11.16
N LEU A 248 8.62 5.80 11.85
CA LEU A 248 8.87 5.93 13.29
C LEU A 248 10.29 6.40 13.61
N GLN A 249 11.06 6.85 12.62
CA GLN A 249 12.41 7.34 12.82
C GLN A 249 12.46 8.49 13.84
N GLY A 250 13.32 8.36 14.86
CA GLY A 250 13.49 9.36 15.92
C GLY A 250 12.36 9.44 16.94
N MET A 251 11.35 8.57 16.86
CA MET A 251 10.25 8.53 17.82
C MET A 251 10.56 7.63 19.03
N ASP A 252 9.85 7.88 20.13
CA ASP A 252 9.83 6.99 21.31
C ASP A 252 9.00 5.73 21.02
N ILE A 253 9.67 4.67 20.56
CA ILE A 253 9.03 3.43 20.13
C ILE A 253 8.18 2.78 21.24
N PRO A 254 8.64 2.64 22.51
CA PRO A 254 7.81 2.17 23.58
C PRO A 254 6.51 2.96 23.76
N ARG A 255 6.58 4.29 23.65
CA ARG A 255 5.43 5.17 23.72
C ARG A 255 4.47 4.97 22.54
N CYS A 256 4.99 4.84 21.31
CA CYS A 256 4.16 4.58 20.13
C CYS A 256 3.40 3.26 20.26
N ILE A 257 4.07 2.20 20.73
CA ILE A 257 3.46 0.88 20.99
C ILE A 257 2.38 1.01 22.06
N ALA A 258 2.67 1.68 23.18
CA ALA A 258 1.71 1.83 24.29
C ALA A 258 0.47 2.63 23.85
N GLN A 259 0.63 3.67 23.03
CA GLN A 259 -0.47 4.50 22.53
C GLN A 259 -1.32 3.81 21.48
N SER A 260 -0.71 3.04 20.58
CA SER A 260 -1.44 2.32 19.53
C SER A 260 -2.05 1.00 20.02
N GLY A 261 -1.50 0.39 21.09
CA GLY A 261 -1.83 -0.96 21.50
C GLY A 261 -1.31 -2.07 20.56
N ILE A 262 -0.50 -1.71 19.53
CA ILE A 262 0.04 -2.64 18.53
C ILE A 262 1.48 -2.99 18.93
N ALA A 263 1.70 -4.21 19.42
CA ALA A 263 3.02 -4.66 19.88
C ALA A 263 3.62 -5.67 18.87
N PRO A 264 4.73 -5.34 18.20
CA PRO A 264 5.40 -6.28 17.28
C PRO A 264 6.02 -7.47 18.04
N ASP A 265 6.17 -8.62 17.37
CA ASP A 265 6.88 -9.78 17.98
C ASP A 265 8.37 -9.49 18.17
N PHE A 266 8.96 -8.68 17.28
CA PHE A 266 10.38 -8.29 17.30
C PHE A 266 10.54 -6.82 16.96
N ILE A 267 11.62 -6.22 17.49
CA ILE A 267 12.05 -4.85 17.15
C ILE A 267 13.55 -4.90 16.83
N ALA A 268 13.95 -4.24 15.76
CA ALA A 268 15.34 -4.04 15.41
C ALA A 268 15.54 -2.65 14.80
N PRO A 269 16.74 -2.06 14.90
CA PRO A 269 17.00 -0.80 14.20
C PRO A 269 16.98 -0.99 12.68
N GLU A 270 17.55 -2.08 12.18
CA GLU A 270 17.74 -2.38 10.75
C GLU A 270 17.45 -3.86 10.43
N ILE A 271 17.27 -4.16 9.13
CA ILE A 271 17.10 -5.53 8.63
C ILE A 271 18.45 -6.23 8.40
#